data_5129048bb32cbbe79a8f0e3cd19f26ec
#
_entry.id   5129048bb32cbbe79a8f0e3cd19f26ec
#
_cell.length_a   1.000
_cell.length_b   1.000
_cell.length_c   1.000
_cell.angle_alpha   90.00
_cell.angle_beta   90.00
_cell.angle_gamma   90.00
#
_symmetry.space_group_name_H-M   'P 1'
#
loop_
_entity.id
_entity.type
_entity.pdbx_description
1 polymer ?
#
loop_
_entity_poly.entity_id
_entity_poly.type
_entity_poly.pdbx_seq_one_letter_code
_entity_poly.pdbx_strand_id
1 'polypeptide(L)'
;MSRHPHHYRIAIALAISAGAWGIYWLPQRILEEGGLTGGWGTIAQMIIGVLILIPISIWRMFKGKSSGLELPLTGLLIGAGFICYALSFLLTDVVRALLLFYMTPIWTTIFEILFLKKKPGLVRVVTLLLALGGLWIVFSKQTILPLPENSGDWLALVGGA
;
A
#
# COMPACT_ATOMS: atom_id res chain seq x y z
N MET A 1 12.92 33.52 6.91
CA MET A 1 12.50 32.19 6.44
C MET A 1 11.00 32.26 6.12
N SER A 2 10.65 32.56 4.88
CA SER A 2 9.25 32.62 4.41
C SER A 2 8.73 31.19 4.20
N ARG A 3 8.00 30.67 5.16
CA ARG A 3 7.29 29.39 5.00
C ARG A 3 6.13 29.62 4.03
N HIS A 4 6.27 29.17 2.78
CA HIS A 4 5.24 29.27 1.77
C HIS A 4 3.95 28.62 2.23
N PRO A 5 2.79 29.29 2.15
CA PRO A 5 1.49 28.74 2.60
C PRO A 5 1.07 27.45 1.87
N HIS A 6 1.68 27.17 0.72
CA HIS A 6 1.49 25.92 -0.01
C HIS A 6 1.93 24.64 0.76
N HIS A 7 2.97 24.73 1.59
CA HIS A 7 3.44 23.54 2.33
C HIS A 7 2.44 23.05 3.35
N TYR A 8 1.71 23.94 4.03
CA TYR A 8 0.68 23.56 4.98
C TYR A 8 -0.52 22.87 4.32
N ARG A 9 -0.94 23.37 3.16
CA ARG A 9 -2.05 22.77 2.40
C ARG A 9 -1.70 21.35 1.94
N ILE A 10 -0.48 21.16 1.46
CA ILE A 10 0.04 19.83 1.06
C ILE A 10 0.14 18.90 2.27
N ALA A 11 0.67 19.38 3.40
CA ALA A 11 0.78 18.59 4.62
C ALA A 11 -0.59 18.16 5.16
N ILE A 12 -1.59 19.04 5.16
CA ILE A 12 -2.96 18.73 5.57
C ILE A 12 -3.58 17.71 4.61
N ALA A 13 -3.43 17.90 3.30
CA ALA A 13 -3.94 16.96 2.31
C ALA A 13 -3.32 15.56 2.48
N LEU A 14 -2.02 15.48 2.73
CA LEU A 14 -1.33 14.23 3.02
C LEU A 14 -1.83 13.59 4.31
N ALA A 15 -2.03 14.37 5.38
CA ALA A 15 -2.55 13.85 6.64
C ALA A 15 -3.98 13.30 6.50
N ILE A 16 -4.85 14.00 5.78
CA ILE A 16 -6.22 13.54 5.49
C ILE A 16 -6.18 12.26 4.65
N SER A 17 -5.34 12.21 3.60
CA SER A 17 -5.19 11.03 2.75
C SER A 17 -4.66 9.82 3.54
N ALA A 18 -3.69 10.04 4.43
CA ALA A 18 -3.15 8.99 5.29
C ALA A 18 -4.20 8.48 6.29
N GLY A 19 -5.01 9.37 6.87
CA GLY A 19 -6.11 8.99 7.74
C GLY A 19 -7.19 8.17 7.00
N ALA A 20 -7.58 8.61 5.80
CA ALA A 20 -8.51 7.88 4.94
C ALA A 20 -7.98 6.49 4.57
N TRP A 21 -6.68 6.39 4.29
CA TRP A 21 -6.01 5.12 4.03
C TRP A 21 -6.04 4.18 5.23
N GLY A 22 -5.82 4.71 6.44
CA GLY A 22 -5.87 3.93 7.68
C GLY A 22 -7.24 3.34 7.99
N ILE A 23 -8.32 3.95 7.49
CA ILE A 23 -9.70 3.48 7.69
C ILE A 23 -10.16 2.54 6.55
N TYR A 24 -9.35 2.34 5.51
CA TYR A 24 -9.73 1.60 4.30
C TYR A 24 -10.23 0.15 4.57
N TRP A 25 -9.75 -0.49 5.61
CA TRP A 25 -10.18 -1.84 6.01
C TRP A 25 -11.66 -1.90 6.46
N LEU A 26 -12.20 -0.80 7.00
CA LEU A 26 -13.56 -0.76 7.51
C LEU A 26 -14.62 -0.95 6.41
N PRO A 27 -14.63 -0.21 5.29
CA PRO A 27 -15.56 -0.47 4.20
C PRO A 27 -15.41 -1.87 3.59
N GLN A 28 -14.23 -2.46 3.60
CA GLN A 28 -14.03 -3.85 3.17
C GLN A 28 -14.84 -4.82 4.03
N ARG A 29 -14.75 -4.70 5.34
CA ARG A 29 -15.48 -5.55 6.27
C ARG A 29 -17.00 -5.35 6.21
N ILE A 30 -17.44 -4.09 6.12
CA ILE A 30 -18.88 -3.78 5.99
C ILE A 30 -19.46 -4.41 4.72
N LEU A 31 -18.74 -4.38 3.60
CA LEU A 31 -19.19 -4.98 2.35
C LEU A 31 -19.24 -6.51 2.45
N GLU A 32 -18.27 -7.12 3.12
CA GLU A 32 -18.24 -8.56 3.34
C GLU A 32 -19.40 -9.03 4.23
N GLU A 33 -19.66 -8.33 5.34
CA GLU A 33 -20.80 -8.59 6.23
C GLU A 33 -22.14 -8.33 5.52
N GLY A 34 -22.19 -7.39 4.57
CA GLY A 34 -23.35 -7.11 3.72
C GLY A 34 -23.62 -8.13 2.61
N GLY A 35 -22.82 -9.21 2.53
CA GLY A 35 -23.01 -10.33 1.60
C GLY A 35 -22.10 -10.31 0.36
N LEU A 36 -21.23 -9.31 0.20
CA LEU A 36 -20.20 -9.27 -0.85
C LEU A 36 -18.95 -10.04 -0.41
N THR A 37 -19.11 -11.33 -0.14
CA THR A 37 -18.07 -12.21 0.37
C THR A 37 -17.01 -12.57 -0.66
N GLY A 38 -15.87 -13.13 -0.23
CA GLY A 38 -14.84 -13.69 -1.11
C GLY A 38 -14.09 -12.66 -1.96
N GLY A 39 -14.02 -11.40 -1.51
CA GLY A 39 -13.31 -10.33 -2.22
C GLY A 39 -14.14 -9.55 -3.25
N TRP A 40 -15.42 -9.87 -3.44
CA TRP A 40 -16.31 -9.13 -4.35
C TRP A 40 -16.46 -7.64 -3.95
N GLY A 41 -16.42 -7.34 -2.64
CA GLY A 41 -16.40 -5.97 -2.15
C GLY A 41 -15.17 -5.19 -2.63
N THR A 42 -14.00 -5.82 -2.62
CA THR A 42 -12.75 -5.25 -3.18
C THR A 42 -12.87 -4.98 -4.67
N ILE A 43 -13.39 -5.95 -5.42
CA ILE A 43 -13.59 -5.83 -6.87
C ILE A 43 -14.55 -4.67 -7.19
N ALA A 44 -15.67 -4.58 -6.47
CA ALA A 44 -16.65 -3.50 -6.64
C ALA A 44 -16.02 -2.11 -6.40
N GLN A 45 -15.23 -1.95 -5.35
CA GLN A 45 -14.51 -0.71 -5.06
C GLN A 45 -13.51 -0.36 -6.17
N MET A 46 -12.76 -1.35 -6.69
CA MET A 46 -11.82 -1.14 -7.79
C MET A 46 -12.53 -0.74 -9.08
N ILE A 47 -13.66 -1.37 -9.40
CA ILE A 47 -14.46 -1.02 -10.58
C ILE A 47 -14.94 0.44 -10.49
N ILE A 48 -15.43 0.88 -9.33
CA ILE A 48 -15.85 2.28 -9.14
C ILE A 48 -14.67 3.24 -9.39
N GLY A 49 -13.50 2.93 -8.83
CA GLY A 49 -12.29 3.72 -9.06
C GLY A 49 -11.90 3.77 -10.54
N VAL A 50 -11.94 2.65 -11.23
CA VAL A 50 -11.65 2.55 -12.67
C VAL A 50 -12.67 3.36 -13.49
N LEU A 51 -13.96 3.24 -13.20
CA LEU A 51 -15.01 4.00 -13.90
C LEU A 51 -14.84 5.52 -13.77
N ILE A 52 -14.35 6.01 -12.63
CA ILE A 52 -14.04 7.42 -12.43
C ILE A 52 -12.76 7.84 -13.18
N LEU A 53 -11.75 6.98 -13.24
CA LEU A 53 -10.46 7.28 -13.83
C LEU A 53 -10.41 7.11 -15.36
N ILE A 54 -11.23 6.22 -15.93
CA ILE A 54 -11.29 6.00 -17.38
C ILE A 54 -11.51 7.30 -18.16
N PRO A 55 -12.55 8.12 -17.88
CA PRO A 55 -12.80 9.33 -18.66
C PRO A 55 -11.64 10.34 -18.54
N ILE A 56 -11.01 10.41 -17.37
CA ILE A 56 -9.84 11.28 -17.14
C ILE A 56 -8.65 10.78 -17.97
N SER A 57 -8.43 9.47 -18.01
CA SER A 57 -7.33 8.86 -18.76
C SER A 57 -7.52 9.05 -20.26
N ILE A 58 -8.72 8.82 -20.77
CA ILE A 58 -9.09 9.03 -22.19
C ILE A 58 -8.87 10.51 -22.56
N TRP A 59 -9.35 11.43 -21.75
CA TRP A 59 -9.16 12.87 -21.99
C TRP A 59 -7.68 13.28 -22.05
N ARG A 60 -6.82 12.71 -21.19
CA ARG A 60 -5.37 12.94 -21.20
C ARG A 60 -4.69 12.36 -22.42
N MET A 61 -5.13 11.20 -22.91
CA MET A 61 -4.63 10.59 -24.15
C MET A 61 -4.90 11.51 -25.36
N PHE A 62 -6.10 12.07 -25.48
CA PHE A 62 -6.44 13.02 -26.54
C PHE A 62 -5.61 14.32 -26.48
N LYS A 63 -5.05 14.68 -25.35
CA LYS A 63 -4.16 15.84 -25.19
C LYS A 63 -2.68 15.56 -25.53
N GLY A 64 -2.38 14.42 -26.16
CA GLY A 64 -1.03 14.08 -26.63
C GLY A 64 0.01 13.84 -25.52
N LYS A 65 -0.43 13.58 -24.30
CA LYS A 65 0.44 13.19 -23.18
C LYS A 65 0.49 11.66 -23.01
N SER A 66 0.75 10.95 -24.11
CA SER A 66 0.94 9.49 -23.98
C SER A 66 2.34 9.24 -23.42
N SER A 67 2.41 8.80 -22.20
CA SER A 67 3.58 8.11 -21.66
C SER A 67 3.58 6.70 -22.25
N GLY A 68 4.74 6.22 -22.71
CA GLY A 68 4.88 4.90 -23.32
C GLY A 68 4.37 3.73 -22.45
N LEU A 69 4.87 2.55 -22.68
CA LEU A 69 4.47 1.31 -21.99
C LEU A 69 4.71 1.34 -20.47
N GLU A 70 5.56 2.25 -20.01
CA GLU A 70 5.94 2.40 -18.59
C GLU A 70 4.74 2.74 -17.69
N LEU A 71 3.83 3.60 -18.15
CA LEU A 71 2.68 4.03 -17.36
C LEU A 71 1.67 2.89 -17.12
N PRO A 72 1.22 2.15 -18.15
CA PRO A 72 0.30 1.03 -17.94
C PRO A 72 0.94 -0.11 -17.13
N LEU A 73 2.23 -0.38 -17.31
CA LEU A 73 2.93 -1.40 -16.54
C LEU A 73 3.01 -1.02 -15.06
N THR A 74 3.39 0.22 -14.75
CA THR A 74 3.41 0.74 -13.38
C THR A 74 2.01 0.71 -12.77
N GLY A 75 0.98 1.11 -13.51
CA GLY A 75 -0.40 1.05 -13.05
C GLY A 75 -0.87 -0.37 -12.75
N LEU A 76 -0.48 -1.35 -13.57
CA LEU A 76 -0.80 -2.76 -13.38
C LEU A 76 -0.11 -3.33 -12.13
N LEU A 77 1.16 -3.02 -11.91
CA LEU A 77 1.92 -3.48 -10.75
C LEU A 77 1.36 -2.88 -9.45
N ILE A 78 1.11 -1.57 -9.42
CA ILE A 78 0.51 -0.90 -8.27
C ILE A 78 -0.90 -1.44 -8.00
N GLY A 79 -1.70 -1.65 -9.05
CA GLY A 79 -3.05 -2.22 -8.93
C GLY A 79 -3.03 -3.64 -8.39
N ALA A 80 -2.12 -4.49 -8.86
CA ALA A 80 -1.94 -5.85 -8.34
C ALA A 80 -1.53 -5.85 -6.88
N GLY A 81 -0.56 -5.03 -6.48
CA GLY A 81 -0.15 -4.86 -5.09
C GLY A 81 -1.31 -4.40 -4.20
N PHE A 82 -2.12 -3.46 -4.69
CA PHE A 82 -3.29 -2.98 -3.96
C PHE A 82 -4.36 -4.05 -3.79
N ILE A 83 -4.61 -4.88 -4.81
CA ILE A 83 -5.55 -6.01 -4.72
C ILE A 83 -5.05 -7.02 -3.67
N CYS A 84 -3.77 -7.37 -3.69
CA CYS A 84 -3.18 -8.26 -2.70
C CYS A 84 -3.36 -7.71 -1.28
N TYR A 85 -3.08 -6.43 -1.08
CA TYR A 85 -3.26 -5.74 0.20
C TYR A 85 -4.73 -5.77 0.65
N ALA A 86 -5.67 -5.42 -0.23
CA ALA A 86 -7.09 -5.39 0.10
C ALA A 86 -7.65 -6.79 0.44
N LEU A 87 -7.26 -7.81 -0.32
CA LEU A 87 -7.66 -9.20 -0.05
C LEU A 87 -7.05 -9.74 1.25
N SER A 88 -5.87 -9.27 1.64
CA SER A 88 -5.25 -9.70 2.90
C SER A 88 -6.12 -9.42 4.11
N PHE A 89 -6.87 -8.30 4.13
CA PHE A 89 -7.79 -7.97 5.23
C PHE A 89 -8.96 -8.92 5.41
N LEU A 90 -9.31 -9.66 4.37
CA LEU A 90 -10.38 -10.66 4.40
C LEU A 90 -9.87 -12.03 4.86
N LEU A 91 -8.57 -12.29 4.69
CA LEU A 91 -7.99 -13.62 4.87
C LEU A 91 -7.11 -13.73 6.12
N THR A 92 -6.75 -12.60 6.73
CA THR A 92 -5.97 -12.57 7.97
C THR A 92 -6.42 -11.45 8.90
N ASP A 93 -5.83 -11.39 10.11
CA ASP A 93 -6.10 -10.29 11.05
C ASP A 93 -5.60 -8.94 10.48
N VAL A 94 -6.43 -7.89 10.64
CA VAL A 94 -6.15 -6.56 10.10
C VAL A 94 -4.82 -5.98 10.59
N VAL A 95 -4.53 -6.16 11.88
CA VAL A 95 -3.27 -5.65 12.46
C VAL A 95 -2.09 -6.39 11.85
N ARG A 96 -2.21 -7.71 11.69
CA ARG A 96 -1.18 -8.56 11.10
C ARG A 96 -0.95 -8.19 9.62
N ALA A 97 -2.02 -8.03 8.84
CA ALA A 97 -1.95 -7.58 7.45
C ALA A 97 -1.25 -6.23 7.32
N LEU A 98 -1.62 -5.24 8.15
CA LEU A 98 -0.99 -3.93 8.16
C LEU A 98 0.51 -4.01 8.48
N LEU A 99 0.89 -4.76 9.51
CA LEU A 99 2.28 -4.89 9.93
C LEU A 99 3.14 -5.55 8.84
N LEU A 100 2.64 -6.59 8.18
CA LEU A 100 3.34 -7.26 7.07
C LEU A 100 3.43 -6.34 5.83
N PHE A 101 2.36 -5.62 5.51
CA PHE A 101 2.39 -4.63 4.43
C PHE A 101 3.39 -3.51 4.71
N TYR A 102 3.51 -3.03 5.95
CA TYR A 102 4.48 -2.00 6.34
C TYR A 102 5.94 -2.47 6.32
N MET A 103 6.22 -3.70 5.94
CA MET A 103 7.59 -4.13 5.57
C MET A 103 8.06 -3.56 4.22
N THR A 104 7.22 -2.82 3.50
CA THR A 104 7.54 -2.10 2.25
C THR A 104 8.90 -1.37 2.24
N PRO A 105 9.36 -0.67 3.30
CA PRO A 105 10.68 -0.04 3.31
C PRO A 105 11.85 -1.03 3.20
N ILE A 106 11.63 -2.28 3.60
CA ILE A 106 12.63 -3.35 3.46
C ILE A 106 12.72 -3.74 1.98
N TRP A 107 11.57 -4.00 1.35
CA TRP A 107 11.49 -4.33 -0.07
C TRP A 107 12.10 -3.24 -0.95
N THR A 108 11.72 -1.98 -0.73
CA THR A 108 12.28 -0.85 -1.47
C THR A 108 13.79 -0.76 -1.31
N THR A 109 14.34 -1.06 -0.13
CA THR A 109 15.79 -1.05 0.09
C THR A 109 16.47 -2.22 -0.62
N ILE A 110 15.88 -3.42 -0.58
CA ILE A 110 16.38 -4.59 -1.30
C ILE A 110 16.41 -4.31 -2.81
N PHE A 111 15.32 -3.80 -3.38
CA PHE A 111 15.24 -3.48 -4.80
C PHE A 111 16.20 -2.37 -5.21
N GLU A 112 16.40 -1.35 -4.38
CA GLU A 112 17.43 -0.33 -4.66
C GLU A 112 18.84 -0.90 -4.69
N ILE A 113 19.17 -1.82 -3.79
CA ILE A 113 20.48 -2.47 -3.78
C ILE A 113 20.63 -3.37 -5.01
N LEU A 114 19.62 -4.19 -5.32
CA LEU A 114 19.68 -5.18 -6.40
C LEU A 114 19.65 -4.54 -7.79
N PHE A 115 18.71 -3.62 -8.03
CA PHE A 115 18.48 -3.06 -9.36
C PHE A 115 19.25 -1.75 -9.61
N LEU A 116 19.32 -0.88 -8.62
CA LEU A 116 20.00 0.41 -8.76
C LEU A 116 21.46 0.37 -8.28
N LYS A 117 21.90 -0.74 -7.66
CA LYS A 117 23.25 -0.91 -7.09
C LYS A 117 23.67 0.22 -6.15
N LYS A 118 22.69 0.89 -5.53
CA LYS A 118 22.91 1.97 -4.56
C LYS A 118 23.13 1.38 -3.17
N LYS A 119 24.18 1.86 -2.50
CA LYS A 119 24.41 1.50 -1.09
C LYS A 119 23.46 2.31 -0.20
N PRO A 120 22.71 1.68 0.73
CA PRO A 120 21.83 2.41 1.65
C PRO A 120 22.68 3.32 2.55
N GLY A 121 22.26 4.57 2.67
CA GLY A 121 22.91 5.51 3.59
C GLY A 121 22.66 5.10 5.06
N LEU A 122 23.55 5.55 5.97
CA LEU A 122 23.48 5.23 7.40
C LEU A 122 22.11 5.55 8.00
N VAL A 123 21.56 6.72 7.66
CA VAL A 123 20.23 7.15 8.14
C VAL A 123 19.16 6.12 7.74
N ARG A 124 19.19 5.60 6.53
CA ARG A 124 18.23 4.61 6.05
C ARG A 124 18.37 3.28 6.79
N VAL A 125 19.60 2.84 7.04
CA VAL A 125 19.85 1.62 7.84
C VAL A 125 19.31 1.77 9.25
N VAL A 126 19.57 2.90 9.90
CA VAL A 126 19.08 3.19 11.26
C VAL A 126 17.55 3.23 11.30
N THR A 127 16.90 3.90 10.35
CA THR A 127 15.43 3.95 10.28
C THR A 127 14.82 2.58 10.03
N LEU A 128 15.42 1.74 9.20
CA LEU A 128 14.98 0.34 9.00
C LEU A 128 15.11 -0.49 10.27
N LEU A 129 16.23 -0.38 10.98
CA LEU A 129 16.43 -1.09 12.25
C LEU A 129 15.43 -0.65 13.31
N LEU A 130 15.13 0.65 13.41
CA LEU A 130 14.11 1.16 14.31
C LEU A 130 12.69 0.67 13.93
N ALA A 131 12.37 0.64 12.64
CA ALA A 131 11.08 0.13 12.16
C ALA A 131 10.93 -1.37 12.46
N LEU A 132 11.98 -2.17 12.19
CA LEU A 132 12.00 -3.60 12.51
C LEU A 132 11.94 -3.86 14.02
N GLY A 133 12.63 -3.05 14.82
CA GLY A 133 12.56 -3.12 16.28
C GLY A 133 11.16 -2.82 16.80
N GLY A 134 10.49 -1.80 16.25
CA GLY A 134 9.10 -1.49 16.56
C GLY A 134 8.15 -2.64 16.18
N LEU A 135 8.31 -3.19 15.01
CA LEU A 135 7.56 -4.35 14.53
C LEU A 135 7.76 -5.55 15.47
N TRP A 136 9.01 -5.83 15.82
CA TRP A 136 9.34 -6.91 16.77
C TRP A 136 8.65 -6.75 18.12
N ILE A 137 8.63 -5.53 18.67
CA ILE A 137 7.97 -5.25 19.96
C ILE A 137 6.47 -5.51 19.87
N VAL A 138 5.82 -5.14 18.75
CA VAL A 138 4.38 -5.37 18.55
C VAL A 138 4.08 -6.86 18.45
N PHE A 139 4.87 -7.62 17.68
CA PHE A 139 4.67 -9.06 17.53
C PHE A 139 5.07 -9.87 18.76
N SER A 140 6.06 -9.42 19.54
CA SER A 140 6.51 -10.15 20.75
C SER A 140 5.44 -10.27 21.83
N LYS A 141 4.45 -9.36 21.83
CA LYS A 141 3.30 -9.46 22.74
C LYS A 141 2.25 -10.47 22.28
N GLN A 142 2.28 -10.91 21.04
CA GLN A 142 1.28 -11.84 20.47
C GLN A 142 1.76 -13.29 20.39
N THR A 143 2.89 -13.62 20.96
CA THR A 143 3.49 -14.98 20.96
C THR A 143 3.74 -15.57 19.55
N ILE A 144 3.66 -14.77 18.50
CA ILE A 144 3.71 -15.19 17.09
C ILE A 144 4.85 -14.46 16.41
N LEU A 145 5.77 -15.19 15.82
CA LEU A 145 6.81 -14.61 14.96
C LEU A 145 6.17 -13.89 13.76
N PRO A 146 6.76 -12.79 13.25
CA PRO A 146 6.25 -12.07 12.08
C PRO A 146 6.48 -12.84 10.77
N LEU A 147 6.23 -14.14 10.80
CA LEU A 147 6.31 -15.00 9.63
C LEU A 147 4.90 -15.19 9.06
N PRO A 148 4.76 -15.21 7.73
CA PRO A 148 3.48 -15.49 7.09
C PRO A 148 3.01 -16.92 7.44
N GLU A 149 1.81 -17.05 8.01
CA GLU A 149 1.23 -18.32 8.41
C GLU A 149 0.08 -18.75 7.50
N ASN A 150 -0.55 -17.79 6.84
CA ASN A 150 -1.70 -18.03 5.98
C ASN A 150 -1.58 -17.26 4.65
N SER A 151 -2.49 -17.54 3.72
CA SER A 151 -2.51 -16.88 2.41
C SER A 151 -2.71 -15.37 2.48
N GLY A 152 -3.46 -14.88 3.48
CA GLY A 152 -3.66 -13.45 3.71
C GLY A 152 -2.36 -12.73 4.11
N ASP A 153 -1.54 -13.37 4.93
CA ASP A 153 -0.23 -12.86 5.33
C ASP A 153 0.72 -12.73 4.13
N TRP A 154 0.74 -13.76 3.27
CA TRP A 154 1.54 -13.73 2.04
C TRP A 154 1.05 -12.64 1.09
N LEU A 155 -0.26 -12.45 0.95
CA LEU A 155 -0.82 -11.37 0.14
C LEU A 155 -0.46 -9.98 0.69
N ALA A 156 -0.49 -9.81 2.02
CA ALA A 156 -0.06 -8.56 2.64
C ALA A 156 1.41 -8.25 2.36
N LEU A 157 2.28 -9.26 2.51
CA LEU A 157 3.72 -9.14 2.28
C LEU A 157 4.04 -8.81 0.82
N VAL A 158 3.41 -9.52 -0.13
CA VAL A 158 3.59 -9.30 -1.58
C VAL A 158 2.98 -7.97 -2.01
N GLY A 159 1.84 -7.58 -1.42
CA GLY A 159 1.22 -6.29 -1.68
C GLY A 159 2.09 -5.10 -1.25
N GLY A 160 2.97 -5.32 -0.26
CA GLY A 160 3.95 -4.33 0.20
C GLY A 160 5.26 -4.29 -0.61
N ALA A 161 5.53 -5.27 -1.48
CA ALA A 161 6.74 -5.37 -2.29
C ALA A 161 6.61 -4.60 -3.60
#